data_a2c6bf0d122d8e9e2429b0f2bd7a1efd
#
_entry.id   a2c6bf0d122d8e9e2429b0f2bd7a1efd
#
_cell.length_a   1.000
_cell.length_b   1.000
_cell.length_c   1.000
_cell.angle_alpha   90.00
_cell.angle_beta   90.00
_cell.angle_gamma   90.00
#
_symmetry.space_group_name_H-M   'P 1'
#
loop_
_entity.id
_entity.type
_entity.pdbx_description
1 polymer ?
#
loop_
_entity_poly.entity_id
_entity_poly.type
_entity_poly.pdbx_seq_one_letter_code
_entity_poly.pdbx_strand_id
1 'polypeptide(L)'
;MKDRKTKVCFAASSGGHLEELLMMRPLMERYDSFIVTEKTAYETNVDPIKCYYLRQVNRLEIACARKLVMNAFRSLKIFLVERPDLVICTGVLATIPLCLLCKMFGKKLVYIESFAKVKSPTRTGKLLYHFADRFYVQWPEMQECYPNALYVGRIY
;
A
#
# COMPACT_ATOMS: atom_id res chain seq x y z
N MET A 1 -28.99 9.57 10.32
CA MET A 1 -27.71 8.81 10.43
C MET A 1 -26.62 9.70 9.87
N LYS A 2 -25.59 10.07 10.67
CA LYS A 2 -24.41 10.75 10.09
C LYS A 2 -23.74 9.75 9.17
N ASP A 3 -23.67 10.03 7.89
CA ASP A 3 -22.91 9.21 6.94
C ASP A 3 -21.45 9.13 7.43
N ARG A 4 -21.07 7.94 7.88
CA ARG A 4 -19.69 7.69 8.28
C ARG A 4 -18.81 7.83 7.04
N LYS A 5 -17.92 8.80 7.05
CA LYS A 5 -16.93 8.97 5.97
C LYS A 5 -16.14 7.68 5.79
N THR A 6 -16.01 7.21 4.56
CA THR A 6 -15.23 5.99 4.25
C THR A 6 -13.79 6.16 4.73
N LYS A 7 -13.30 5.19 5.50
CA LYS A 7 -11.93 5.22 6.01
C LYS A 7 -10.98 4.49 5.09
N VAL A 8 -9.95 5.20 4.62
CA VAL A 8 -9.00 4.71 3.64
C VAL A 8 -7.58 4.69 4.21
N CYS A 9 -6.95 3.53 4.15
CA CYS A 9 -5.53 3.36 4.45
C CYS A 9 -4.72 3.48 3.16
N PHE A 10 -3.74 4.39 3.14
CA PHE A 10 -2.75 4.52 2.08
C PHE A 10 -1.44 3.90 2.54
N ALA A 11 -1.00 2.84 1.87
CA ALA A 11 0.14 2.03 2.30
C ALA A 11 1.25 2.01 1.25
N ALA A 12 2.47 2.37 1.66
CA ALA A 12 3.65 2.32 0.81
C ALA A 12 4.90 2.02 1.64
N SER A 13 5.98 1.56 0.99
CA SER A 13 7.31 1.71 1.60
C SER A 13 7.77 3.16 1.50
N SER A 14 8.87 3.44 2.16
CA SER A 14 9.56 4.74 2.03
C SER A 14 10.16 4.96 0.62
N GLY A 15 10.59 6.18 0.35
CA GLY A 15 11.19 6.59 -0.91
C GLY A 15 10.17 6.73 -2.04
N GLY A 16 10.54 6.39 -3.28
CA GLY A 16 9.73 6.61 -4.47
C GLY A 16 8.31 6.05 -4.40
N HIS A 17 8.08 4.94 -3.70
CA HIS A 17 6.73 4.40 -3.49
C HIS A 17 5.85 5.30 -2.60
N LEU A 18 6.46 5.95 -1.61
CA LEU A 18 5.74 6.91 -0.77
C LEU A 18 5.47 8.21 -1.54
N GLU A 19 6.45 8.69 -2.31
CA GLU A 19 6.28 9.85 -3.19
C GLU A 19 5.15 9.62 -4.19
N GLU A 20 5.15 8.47 -4.84
CA GLU A 20 4.08 8.02 -5.73
C GLU A 20 2.71 7.99 -5.02
N LEU A 21 2.66 7.48 -3.80
CA LEU A 21 1.45 7.46 -2.99
C LEU A 21 0.97 8.89 -2.67
N LEU A 22 1.89 9.80 -2.36
CA LEU A 22 1.58 11.19 -2.00
C LEU A 22 1.06 12.04 -3.18
N MET A 23 1.30 11.62 -4.43
CA MET A 23 0.64 12.22 -5.59
C MET A 23 -0.88 12.05 -5.55
N MET A 24 -1.38 11.08 -4.76
CA MET A 24 -2.82 10.89 -4.52
C MET A 24 -3.36 11.75 -3.35
N ARG A 25 -2.63 12.77 -2.89
CA ARG A 25 -3.08 13.66 -1.80
C ARG A 25 -4.47 14.25 -2.03
N PRO A 26 -4.87 14.69 -3.23
CA PRO A 26 -6.25 15.16 -3.47
C PRO A 26 -7.31 14.08 -3.20
N LEU A 27 -6.98 12.80 -3.39
CA LEU A 27 -7.86 11.69 -3.03
C LEU A 27 -7.90 11.48 -1.52
N MET A 28 -6.75 11.59 -0.84
CA MET A 28 -6.65 11.44 0.61
C MET A 28 -7.51 12.48 1.35
N GLU A 29 -7.62 13.69 0.85
CA GLU A 29 -8.39 14.78 1.47
C GLU A 29 -9.92 14.55 1.39
N ARG A 30 -10.38 13.71 0.45
CA ARG A 30 -11.82 13.39 0.28
C ARG A 30 -12.34 12.39 1.29
N TYR A 31 -11.46 11.56 1.88
CA TYR A 31 -11.80 10.46 2.76
C TYR A 31 -11.29 10.69 4.19
N ASP A 32 -11.71 9.85 5.12
CA ASP A 32 -11.04 9.73 6.43
C ASP A 32 -9.77 8.89 6.22
N SER A 33 -8.67 9.56 5.97
CA SER A 33 -7.44 8.93 5.46
C SER A 33 -6.35 8.85 6.50
N PHE A 34 -5.57 7.76 6.45
CA PHE A 34 -4.31 7.63 7.15
C PHE A 34 -3.27 6.92 6.30
N ILE A 35 -2.00 7.14 6.59
CA ILE A 35 -0.87 6.56 5.87
C ILE A 35 -0.20 5.51 6.74
N VAL A 36 0.24 4.42 6.10
CA VAL A 36 1.13 3.41 6.69
C VAL A 36 2.37 3.28 5.82
N THR A 37 3.53 3.60 6.38
CA THR A 37 4.81 3.56 5.65
C THR A 37 5.93 2.98 6.50
N GLU A 38 7.10 2.79 5.93
CA GLU A 38 8.29 2.36 6.67
C GLU A 38 8.97 3.54 7.35
N LYS A 39 9.46 3.31 8.57
CA LYS A 39 10.30 4.29 9.28
C LYS A 39 11.69 4.28 8.68
N THR A 40 12.14 5.43 8.18
CA THR A 40 13.49 5.66 7.66
C THR A 40 14.17 6.79 8.43
N ALA A 41 15.46 7.04 8.11
CA ALA A 41 16.19 8.17 8.65
C ALA A 41 15.72 9.52 8.05
N TYR A 42 15.02 9.48 6.93
CA TYR A 42 14.50 10.68 6.26
C TYR A 42 13.04 10.86 6.63
N GLU A 43 12.71 12.03 7.13
CA GLU A 43 11.32 12.44 7.38
C GLU A 43 10.67 12.88 6.06
N THR A 44 9.58 12.24 5.70
CA THR A 44 8.73 12.71 4.60
C THR A 44 7.56 13.46 5.20
N ASN A 45 7.35 14.70 4.75
CA ASN A 45 6.23 15.49 5.21
C ASN A 45 4.90 14.92 4.70
N VAL A 46 4.17 14.30 5.60
CA VAL A 46 2.84 13.72 5.34
C VAL A 46 1.71 14.53 5.99
N ASP A 47 2.06 15.63 6.68
CA ASP A 47 1.07 16.46 7.37
C ASP A 47 0.03 17.04 6.39
N PRO A 48 -1.21 17.19 6.84
CA PRO A 48 -1.79 16.89 8.15
C PRO A 48 -2.33 15.45 8.31
N ILE A 49 -1.97 14.52 7.42
CA ILE A 49 -2.52 13.17 7.39
C ILE A 49 -1.86 12.31 8.46
N LYS A 50 -2.66 11.62 9.26
CA LYS A 50 -2.17 10.70 10.29
C LYS A 50 -1.29 9.61 9.68
N CYS A 51 -0.09 9.39 10.21
CA CYS A 51 0.86 8.43 9.69
C CYS A 51 1.27 7.38 10.75
N TYR A 52 1.33 6.13 10.32
CA TYR A 52 1.84 5.00 11.08
C TYR A 52 3.11 4.45 10.43
N TYR A 53 4.08 4.06 11.25
CA TYR A 53 5.36 3.58 10.77
C TYR A 53 5.53 2.09 11.06
N LEU A 54 5.89 1.34 10.02
CA LEU A 54 6.36 -0.05 10.08
C LEU A 54 7.89 -0.08 10.16
N ARG A 55 8.44 -1.23 10.52
CA ARG A 55 9.89 -1.45 10.45
C ARG A 55 10.29 -1.63 8.99
N GLN A 56 11.36 -0.99 8.59
CA GLN A 56 11.94 -1.19 7.27
C GLN A 56 12.40 -2.65 7.10
N VAL A 57 12.01 -3.27 5.99
CA VAL A 57 12.32 -4.66 5.67
C VAL A 57 13.18 -4.72 4.42
N ASN A 58 14.41 -5.19 4.58
CA ASN A 58 15.26 -5.53 3.47
C ASN A 58 15.26 -7.07 3.27
N ARG A 59 15.03 -7.52 2.04
CA ARG A 59 14.97 -8.96 1.70
C ARG A 59 16.27 -9.70 1.90
N LEU A 60 17.41 -9.01 1.82
CA LEU A 60 18.73 -9.58 1.98
C LEU A 60 19.17 -9.70 3.44
N GLU A 61 18.39 -9.17 4.37
CA GLU A 61 18.71 -9.28 5.79
C GLU A 61 18.28 -10.62 6.37
N ILE A 62 19.16 -11.23 7.18
CA ILE A 62 18.87 -12.44 7.94
C ILE A 62 17.64 -12.23 8.85
N ALA A 63 17.43 -11.01 9.35
CA ALA A 63 16.29 -10.63 10.20
C ALA A 63 14.99 -10.37 9.44
N CYS A 64 14.95 -10.55 8.11
CA CYS A 64 13.78 -10.24 7.27
C CYS A 64 12.49 -10.89 7.79
N ALA A 65 12.51 -12.20 8.05
CA ALA A 65 11.34 -12.93 8.53
C ALA A 65 10.86 -12.40 9.89
N ARG A 66 11.77 -12.14 10.83
CA ARG A 66 11.42 -11.57 12.15
C ARG A 66 10.80 -10.18 12.01
N LYS A 67 11.36 -9.33 11.15
CA LYS A 67 10.79 -7.98 10.90
C LYS A 67 9.39 -8.05 10.28
N LEU A 68 9.17 -9.00 9.36
CA LEU A 68 7.85 -9.23 8.76
C LEU A 68 6.82 -9.67 9.81
N VAL A 69 7.18 -10.60 10.69
CA VAL A 69 6.30 -11.02 11.80
C VAL A 69 5.96 -9.84 12.71
N MET A 70 6.96 -9.02 13.08
CA MET A 70 6.73 -7.81 13.89
C MET A 70 5.83 -6.79 13.16
N ASN A 71 6.02 -6.62 11.85
CA ASN A 71 5.16 -5.77 11.03
C ASN A 71 3.74 -6.35 10.92
N ALA A 72 3.57 -7.68 10.90
CA ALA A 72 2.25 -8.30 10.93
C ALA A 72 1.48 -7.97 12.23
N PHE A 73 2.11 -8.09 13.39
CA PHE A 73 1.50 -7.69 14.66
C PHE A 73 1.18 -6.19 14.71
N ARG A 74 2.08 -5.34 14.22
CA ARG A 74 1.87 -3.91 14.15
C ARG A 74 0.74 -3.54 13.20
N SER A 75 0.69 -4.18 12.04
CA SER A 75 -0.38 -4.04 11.05
C SER A 75 -1.73 -4.46 11.61
N LEU A 76 -1.77 -5.57 12.37
CA LEU A 76 -2.98 -6.02 13.05
C LEU A 76 -3.46 -4.96 14.07
N LYS A 77 -2.56 -4.41 14.89
CA LYS A 77 -2.89 -3.34 15.83
C LYS A 77 -3.45 -2.12 15.12
N ILE A 78 -2.80 -1.67 14.04
CA ILE A 78 -3.26 -0.53 13.22
C ILE A 78 -4.64 -0.83 12.65
N PHE A 79 -4.83 -2.03 12.09
CA PHE A 79 -6.10 -2.46 11.50
C PHE A 79 -7.25 -2.46 12.52
N LEU A 80 -7.02 -2.98 13.72
CA LEU A 80 -8.04 -3.04 14.79
C LEU A 80 -8.41 -1.65 15.34
N VAL A 81 -7.43 -0.74 15.41
CA VAL A 81 -7.65 0.65 15.88
C VAL A 81 -8.35 1.48 14.80
N GLU A 82 -7.85 1.45 13.57
CA GLU A 82 -8.35 2.31 12.49
C GLU A 82 -9.55 1.73 11.76
N ARG A 83 -9.65 0.41 11.66
CA ARG A 83 -10.75 -0.30 10.97
C ARG A 83 -11.00 0.25 9.56
N PRO A 84 -10.00 0.25 8.67
CA PRO A 84 -10.15 0.79 7.33
C PRO A 84 -11.22 0.01 6.53
N ASP A 85 -11.93 0.70 5.66
CA ASP A 85 -12.87 0.10 4.72
C ASP A 85 -12.16 -0.30 3.43
N LEU A 86 -11.08 0.43 3.09
CA LEU A 86 -10.28 0.25 1.90
C LEU A 86 -8.80 0.44 2.23
N VAL A 87 -7.95 -0.38 1.62
CA VAL A 87 -6.49 -0.17 1.58
C VAL A 87 -6.07 0.09 0.13
N ILE A 88 -5.34 1.18 -0.10
CA ILE A 88 -4.67 1.50 -1.38
C ILE A 88 -3.18 1.34 -1.13
N CYS A 89 -2.52 0.49 -1.92
CA CYS A 89 -1.12 0.13 -1.72
C CYS A 89 -0.32 0.29 -3.02
N THR A 90 0.80 1.02 -2.97
CA THR A 90 1.76 1.14 -4.08
C THR A 90 2.98 0.19 -3.92
N GLY A 91 2.98 -0.68 -2.92
CA GLY A 91 4.05 -1.62 -2.57
C GLY A 91 4.69 -1.22 -1.24
N VAL A 92 5.51 -1.96 -0.62
CA VAL A 92 6.33 -3.15 -0.92
C VAL A 92 6.18 -4.18 0.20
N LEU A 93 7.22 -5.01 0.42
CA LEU A 93 7.25 -6.16 1.33
C LEU A 93 6.71 -5.88 2.74
N ALA A 94 7.05 -4.73 3.33
CA ALA A 94 6.63 -4.36 4.69
C ALA A 94 5.11 -4.17 4.83
N THR A 95 4.41 -3.79 3.75
CA THR A 95 2.97 -3.51 3.76
C THR A 95 2.12 -4.75 3.45
N ILE A 96 2.74 -5.85 2.97
CA ILE A 96 2.02 -7.09 2.64
C ILE A 96 1.14 -7.59 3.79
N PRO A 97 1.62 -7.66 5.06
CA PRO A 97 0.78 -8.13 6.15
C PRO A 97 -0.51 -7.33 6.31
N LEU A 98 -0.44 -6.00 6.16
CA LEU A 98 -1.61 -5.13 6.23
C LEU A 98 -2.60 -5.39 5.09
N CYS A 99 -2.10 -5.55 3.87
CA CYS A 99 -2.92 -5.87 2.70
C CYS A 99 -3.65 -7.21 2.85
N LEU A 100 -2.96 -8.23 3.33
CA LEU A 100 -3.55 -9.55 3.55
C LEU A 100 -4.57 -9.53 4.69
N LEU A 101 -4.29 -8.86 5.80
CA LEU A 101 -5.25 -8.66 6.89
C LEU A 101 -6.52 -7.98 6.37
N CYS A 102 -6.38 -6.93 5.55
CA CYS A 102 -7.52 -6.26 4.93
C CYS A 102 -8.43 -7.27 4.19
N LYS A 103 -7.86 -8.15 3.40
CA LYS A 103 -8.62 -9.18 2.67
C LYS A 103 -9.22 -10.23 3.60
N MET A 104 -8.48 -10.69 4.62
CA MET A 104 -8.97 -11.65 5.62
C MET A 104 -10.19 -11.12 6.37
N PHE A 105 -10.26 -9.82 6.63
CA PHE A 105 -11.39 -9.17 7.28
C PHE A 105 -12.46 -8.63 6.30
N GLY A 106 -12.46 -9.09 5.05
CA GLY A 106 -13.47 -8.75 4.04
C GLY A 106 -13.44 -7.29 3.58
N LYS A 107 -12.32 -6.60 3.78
CA LYS A 107 -12.14 -5.22 3.34
C LYS A 107 -11.65 -5.16 1.89
N LYS A 108 -11.74 -3.98 1.27
CA LYS A 108 -11.29 -3.79 -0.11
C LYS A 108 -9.80 -3.49 -0.17
N LEU A 109 -9.15 -4.06 -1.20
CA LEU A 109 -7.75 -3.83 -1.50
C LEU A 109 -7.60 -3.33 -2.94
N VAL A 110 -7.02 -2.16 -3.08
CA VAL A 110 -6.54 -1.61 -4.35
C VAL A 110 -5.02 -1.65 -4.34
N TYR A 111 -4.45 -2.25 -5.36
CA TYR A 111 -3.00 -2.24 -5.56
C TYR A 111 -2.65 -1.48 -6.83
N ILE A 112 -1.62 -0.67 -6.75
CA ILE A 112 -1.07 0.08 -7.89
C ILE A 112 0.38 -0.36 -8.07
N GLU A 113 0.70 -0.94 -9.21
CA GLU A 113 2.06 -1.37 -9.52
C GLU A 113 2.97 -0.17 -9.70
N SER A 114 4.23 -0.31 -9.30
CA SER A 114 5.21 0.77 -9.32
C SER A 114 5.41 1.39 -10.70
N PHE A 115 5.45 2.70 -10.75
CA PHE A 115 5.79 3.46 -11.96
C PHE A 115 7.16 3.07 -12.56
N ALA A 116 8.13 2.70 -11.72
CA ALA A 116 9.44 2.23 -12.15
C ALA A 116 9.41 0.87 -12.88
N LYS A 117 8.24 0.21 -12.94
CA LYS A 117 8.08 -1.12 -13.56
C LYS A 117 7.32 -1.03 -14.88
N VAL A 118 8.09 -0.98 -15.98
CA VAL A 118 7.54 -0.85 -17.34
C VAL A 118 7.20 -2.21 -17.96
N LYS A 119 8.09 -3.21 -17.81
CA LYS A 119 7.98 -4.52 -18.49
C LYS A 119 8.15 -5.72 -17.55
N SER A 120 8.41 -5.49 -16.28
CA SER A 120 8.66 -6.58 -15.33
C SER A 120 7.97 -6.33 -14.01
N PRO A 121 7.19 -7.31 -13.52
CA PRO A 121 6.40 -7.15 -12.30
C PRO A 121 7.28 -7.10 -11.05
N THR A 122 6.81 -6.39 -10.00
CA THR A 122 7.39 -6.53 -8.66
C THR A 122 6.99 -7.88 -8.05
N ARG A 123 7.80 -8.38 -7.10
CA ARG A 123 7.43 -9.60 -6.36
C ARG A 123 6.18 -9.37 -5.50
N THR A 124 6.04 -8.17 -4.94
CA THR A 124 4.87 -7.78 -4.15
C THR A 124 3.63 -7.69 -5.04
N GLY A 125 3.76 -7.08 -6.22
CA GLY A 125 2.69 -7.03 -7.21
C GLY A 125 2.22 -8.41 -7.65
N LYS A 126 3.14 -9.32 -7.96
CA LYS A 126 2.80 -10.72 -8.29
C LYS A 126 1.97 -11.39 -7.19
N LEU A 127 2.36 -11.20 -5.93
CA LEU A 127 1.62 -11.77 -4.80
C LEU A 127 0.24 -11.11 -4.66
N LEU A 128 0.19 -9.80 -4.61
CA LEU A 128 -1.05 -9.06 -4.32
C LEU A 128 -2.03 -9.06 -5.50
N TYR A 129 -1.58 -9.34 -6.71
CA TYR A 129 -2.44 -9.49 -7.88
C TYR A 129 -3.56 -10.52 -7.68
N HIS A 130 -3.29 -11.59 -6.92
CA HIS A 130 -4.27 -12.63 -6.61
C HIS A 130 -5.29 -12.22 -5.54
N PHE A 131 -5.02 -11.17 -4.79
CA PHE A 131 -5.84 -10.75 -3.63
C PHE A 131 -6.51 -9.39 -3.83
N ALA A 132 -5.99 -8.55 -4.72
CA ALA A 132 -6.52 -7.21 -4.94
C ALA A 132 -7.91 -7.23 -5.59
N ASP A 133 -8.84 -6.41 -5.07
CA ASP A 133 -10.14 -6.18 -5.70
C ASP A 133 -10.03 -5.34 -6.96
N ARG A 134 -9.03 -4.45 -7.00
CA ARG A 134 -8.60 -3.69 -8.18
C ARG A 134 -7.09 -3.64 -8.23
N PHE A 135 -6.54 -3.92 -9.38
CA PHE A 135 -5.11 -3.89 -9.64
C PHE A 135 -4.85 -2.94 -10.81
N TYR A 136 -4.09 -1.89 -10.54
CA TYR A 136 -3.73 -0.89 -11.53
C TYR A 136 -2.28 -1.04 -11.95
N VAL A 137 -2.04 -0.82 -13.25
CA VAL A 137 -0.70 -0.68 -13.83
C VAL A 137 -0.57 0.71 -14.44
N GLN A 138 0.65 1.23 -14.46
CA GLN A 138 0.94 2.58 -14.94
C GLN A 138 1.54 2.60 -16.34
N TRP A 139 1.77 1.42 -16.90
CA TRP A 139 2.26 1.21 -18.23
C TRP A 139 1.41 0.16 -18.95
N PRO A 140 0.96 0.39 -20.19
CA PRO A 140 0.12 -0.58 -20.89
C PRO A 140 0.83 -1.92 -21.10
N GLU A 141 2.16 -1.92 -21.25
CA GLU A 141 2.98 -3.13 -21.42
C GLU A 141 2.88 -4.07 -20.20
N MET A 142 2.57 -3.54 -19.04
CA MET A 142 2.40 -4.36 -17.84
C MET A 142 1.13 -5.23 -17.86
N GLN A 143 0.20 -4.98 -18.78
CA GLN A 143 -0.96 -5.86 -18.95
C GLN A 143 -0.56 -7.23 -19.54
N GLU A 144 0.59 -7.35 -20.20
CA GLU A 144 1.18 -8.64 -20.58
C GLU A 144 1.52 -9.49 -19.34
N CYS A 145 1.96 -8.86 -18.26
CA CYS A 145 2.29 -9.52 -16.99
C CYS A 145 1.06 -9.72 -16.09
N TYR A 146 0.06 -8.84 -16.23
CA TYR A 146 -1.15 -8.80 -15.41
C TYR A 146 -2.39 -8.59 -16.31
N PRO A 147 -2.89 -9.66 -16.96
CA PRO A 147 -3.93 -9.54 -18.00
C PRO A 147 -5.23 -8.86 -17.55
N ASN A 148 -5.60 -8.99 -16.26
CA ASN A 148 -6.79 -8.38 -15.69
C ASN A 148 -6.52 -7.04 -14.99
N ALA A 149 -5.30 -6.49 -15.11
CA ALA A 149 -4.98 -5.21 -14.54
C ALA A 149 -5.58 -4.05 -15.36
N LEU A 150 -5.92 -2.99 -14.67
CA LEU A 150 -6.48 -1.79 -15.26
C LEU A 150 -5.36 -0.79 -15.57
N TYR A 151 -5.30 -0.35 -16.80
CA TYR A 151 -4.49 0.80 -17.20
C TYR A 151 -5.42 1.99 -17.42
N VAL A 152 -5.26 3.03 -16.63
CA VAL A 152 -6.07 4.26 -16.70
C VAL A 152 -5.19 5.52 -16.78
N GLY A 153 -3.92 5.34 -17.07
CA GLY A 153 -2.91 6.39 -17.08
C GLY A 153 -1.88 6.22 -15.97
N ARG A 154 -1.15 7.26 -15.69
CA ARG A 154 -0.04 7.31 -14.73
C ARG A 154 -0.40 8.22 -13.56
N ILE A 155 0.21 7.97 -12.40
CA ILE A 155 0.04 8.83 -11.23
C ILE A 155 0.86 10.12 -11.35
N TYR A 156 2.00 10.08 -12.06
CA TYR A 156 2.87 11.23 -12.37
C TYR A 156 2.39 11.98 -13.59
#